data_e0b23d8a9a5e7ad4966aa3d70a40ed4b
#
_entry.id   e0b23d8a9a5e7ad4966aa3d70a40ed4b
#
_cell.length_a   1.000
_cell.length_b   1.000
_cell.length_c   1.000
_cell.angle_alpha   90.00
_cell.angle_beta   90.00
_cell.angle_gamma   90.00
#
_symmetry.space_group_name_H-M   'P 1'
#
loop_
_entity.id
_entity.type
_entity.pdbx_description
1 polymer ?
#
loop_
_entity_poly.entity_id
_entity_poly.type
_entity_poly.pdbx_seq_one_letter_code
_entity_poly.pdbx_strand_id
1 'polypeptide(L)'
;MHIDIDEIAKEFGATTALKPVSLAIPSGALVALLGPSGSGKTTLLRILGGLEFPTSGRVMFDGQDATGMTVQERRAGFVFQSYALFKHMTVFENIAYGLRARPRATRPPEAEIQRRVLKLLDLIQLPQIAQRFPSQLSGGQRQRVALARALAIEPRMLLLDEPFGALDARVRKELRQGLRDIHDNTGLTTVFVTHDQDEAMELADLVVVMSMGRIEQVGRPQDIRARPATAFVRQFIEA
;
A
#
# COMPACT_ATOMS: atom_id res chain seq x y z
N MET A 1 -2.14 -13.89 -1.50
CA MET A 1 -0.68 -14.08 -1.64
C MET A 1 -0.04 -13.95 -0.27
N HIS A 2 0.64 -14.99 0.20
CA HIS A 2 1.44 -14.98 1.43
C HIS A 2 2.80 -14.33 1.16
N ILE A 3 3.29 -13.51 2.09
CA ILE A 3 4.58 -12.82 1.95
C ILE A 3 5.42 -13.13 3.18
N ASP A 4 6.61 -13.70 2.98
CA ASP A 4 7.61 -13.87 4.03
C ASP A 4 8.79 -12.94 3.77
N ILE A 5 9.20 -12.24 4.80
CA ILE A 5 10.37 -11.38 4.86
C ILE A 5 11.35 -12.07 5.81
N ASP A 6 12.53 -12.42 5.31
CA ASP A 6 13.55 -13.15 6.05
C ASP A 6 14.84 -12.31 6.15
N GLU A 7 15.13 -11.80 7.35
CA GLU A 7 16.31 -11.02 7.70
C GLU A 7 16.62 -9.86 6.72
N ILE A 8 15.58 -9.19 6.22
CA ILE A 8 15.73 -8.05 5.31
C ILE A 8 16.42 -6.89 6.04
N ALA A 9 17.54 -6.45 5.47
CA ALA A 9 18.24 -5.23 5.87
C ALA A 9 18.42 -4.28 4.70
N LYS A 10 18.52 -2.97 4.99
CA LYS A 10 18.77 -1.95 3.96
C LYS A 10 19.66 -0.83 4.48
N GLU A 11 20.72 -0.59 3.73
CA GLU A 11 21.65 0.50 3.94
C GLU A 11 21.67 1.43 2.73
N PHE A 12 21.74 2.73 2.98
CA PHE A 12 21.97 3.77 1.98
C PHE A 12 23.28 4.49 2.33
N GLY A 13 24.37 4.08 1.70
CA GLY A 13 25.72 4.53 2.08
C GLY A 13 26.02 4.22 3.55
N ALA A 14 26.25 5.25 4.37
CA ALA A 14 26.52 5.10 5.80
C ALA A 14 25.25 5.03 6.68
N THR A 15 24.06 5.16 6.09
CA THR A 15 22.80 5.20 6.85
C THR A 15 22.09 3.86 6.79
N THR A 16 21.86 3.22 7.93
CA THR A 16 21.05 2.00 8.05
C THR A 16 19.57 2.39 8.15
N ALA A 17 18.81 2.15 7.08
CA ALA A 17 17.37 2.40 7.04
C ALA A 17 16.55 1.25 7.64
N LEU A 18 17.00 0.01 7.43
CA LEU A 18 16.42 -1.19 8.03
C LEU A 18 17.58 -2.06 8.58
N LYS A 19 17.48 -2.41 9.85
CA LYS A 19 18.26 -3.50 10.47
C LYS A 19 17.61 -4.82 10.05
N PRO A 20 18.26 -5.98 10.21
CA PRO A 20 17.63 -7.24 9.87
C PRO A 20 16.24 -7.38 10.50
N VAL A 21 15.20 -7.51 9.66
CA VAL A 21 13.81 -7.68 10.07
C VAL A 21 13.21 -8.91 9.39
N SER A 22 12.43 -9.66 10.15
CA SER A 22 11.68 -10.81 9.65
C SER A 22 10.18 -10.63 9.96
N LEU A 23 9.32 -10.94 9.00
CA LEU A 23 7.88 -10.74 9.11
C LEU A 23 7.14 -11.69 8.17
N ALA A 24 6.12 -12.35 8.68
CA ALA A 24 5.17 -13.11 7.86
C ALA A 24 3.84 -12.33 7.71
N ILE A 25 3.42 -12.11 6.47
CA ILE A 25 2.16 -11.44 6.13
C ILE A 25 1.21 -12.48 5.54
N PRO A 26 0.10 -12.79 6.23
CA PRO A 26 -0.88 -13.77 5.75
C PRO A 26 -1.53 -13.34 4.44
N SER A 27 -1.89 -14.32 3.61
CA SER A 27 -2.63 -14.07 2.37
C SER A 27 -3.97 -13.39 2.67
N GLY A 28 -4.27 -12.34 1.94
CA GLY A 28 -5.52 -11.58 2.09
C GLY A 28 -5.60 -10.70 3.34
N ALA A 29 -4.53 -10.54 4.12
CA ALA A 29 -4.53 -9.66 5.28
C ALA A 29 -4.36 -8.18 4.88
N LEU A 30 -5.01 -7.29 5.64
CA LEU A 30 -4.77 -5.86 5.65
C LEU A 30 -3.77 -5.53 6.76
N VAL A 31 -2.55 -5.15 6.39
CA VAL A 31 -1.43 -4.96 7.32
C VAL A 31 -1.02 -3.50 7.40
N ALA A 32 -0.93 -2.97 8.62
CA ALA A 32 -0.40 -1.63 8.88
C ALA A 32 1.07 -1.70 9.30
N LEU A 33 1.93 -0.97 8.60
CA LEU A 33 3.27 -0.63 9.07
C LEU A 33 3.17 0.69 9.83
N LEU A 34 3.24 0.63 11.17
CA LEU A 34 3.01 1.75 12.08
C LEU A 34 4.31 2.16 12.78
N GLY A 35 4.54 3.46 12.97
CA GLY A 35 5.70 3.97 13.70
C GLY A 35 6.05 5.41 13.36
N PRO A 36 7.00 6.03 14.06
CA PRO A 36 7.42 7.41 13.80
C PRO A 36 8.10 7.57 12.44
N SER A 37 8.25 8.81 12.00
CA SER A 37 9.01 9.13 10.79
C SER A 37 10.45 8.60 10.90
N GLY A 38 11.00 8.07 9.80
CA GLY A 38 12.35 7.51 9.78
C GLY A 38 12.49 6.10 10.38
N SER A 39 11.39 5.43 10.78
CA SER A 39 11.47 4.06 11.33
C SER A 39 11.67 2.94 10.29
N GLY A 40 11.75 3.27 8.99
CA GLY A 40 12.02 2.29 7.92
C GLY A 40 10.78 1.76 7.18
N LYS A 41 9.55 2.18 7.54
CA LYS A 41 8.28 1.70 6.97
C LYS A 41 8.21 1.82 5.45
N THR A 42 8.42 3.03 4.92
CA THR A 42 8.42 3.29 3.47
C THR A 42 9.51 2.51 2.75
N THR A 43 10.68 2.34 3.37
CA THR A 43 11.77 1.51 2.82
C THR A 43 11.33 0.05 2.70
N LEU A 44 10.74 -0.51 3.76
CA LEU A 44 10.21 -1.88 3.73
C LEU A 44 9.10 -2.02 2.69
N LEU A 45 8.17 -1.06 2.62
CA LEU A 45 7.10 -1.05 1.62
C LEU A 45 7.66 -1.04 0.19
N ARG A 46 8.67 -0.22 -0.09
CA ARG A 46 9.34 -0.15 -1.40
C ARG A 46 10.09 -1.42 -1.75
N ILE A 47 10.71 -2.08 -0.77
CA ILE A 47 11.34 -3.39 -0.96
C ILE A 47 10.29 -4.43 -1.33
N LEU A 48 9.13 -4.48 -0.67
CA LEU A 48 8.02 -5.36 -1.03
C LEU A 48 7.52 -5.10 -2.45
N GLY A 49 7.45 -3.84 -2.87
CA GLY A 49 7.02 -3.44 -4.22
C GLY A 49 8.05 -3.67 -5.33
N GLY A 50 9.31 -3.99 -5.00
CA GLY A 50 10.40 -4.08 -5.97
C GLY A 50 10.87 -2.71 -6.50
N LEU A 51 10.54 -1.63 -5.80
CA LEU A 51 11.01 -0.27 -6.06
C LEU A 51 12.39 -0.01 -5.44
N GLU A 52 12.77 -0.87 -4.48
CA GLU A 52 14.05 -0.85 -3.80
C GLU A 52 14.50 -2.30 -3.57
N PHE A 53 15.81 -2.55 -3.64
CA PHE A 53 16.37 -3.86 -3.33
C PHE A 53 16.98 -3.86 -1.94
N PRO A 54 16.84 -4.95 -1.17
CA PRO A 54 17.48 -5.05 0.14
C PRO A 54 19.00 -5.15 -0.02
N THR A 55 19.75 -4.78 1.02
CA THR A 55 21.20 -5.00 1.09
C THR A 55 21.49 -6.46 1.45
N SER A 56 20.64 -7.08 2.27
CA SER A 56 20.71 -8.50 2.64
C SER A 56 19.32 -9.04 2.98
N GLY A 57 19.20 -10.36 3.11
CA GLY A 57 17.95 -11.04 3.40
C GLY A 57 17.14 -11.36 2.14
N ARG A 58 15.95 -11.91 2.32
CA ARG A 58 15.09 -12.39 1.22
C ARG A 58 13.64 -12.01 1.40
N VAL A 59 12.95 -11.79 0.27
CA VAL A 59 11.48 -11.67 0.19
C VAL A 59 10.95 -12.88 -0.56
N MET A 60 9.99 -13.58 0.05
CA MET A 60 9.35 -14.75 -0.55
C MET A 60 7.87 -14.46 -0.79
N PHE A 61 7.35 -14.84 -1.95
CA PHE A 61 5.92 -14.78 -2.31
C PHE A 61 5.38 -16.18 -2.55
N ASP A 62 4.46 -16.64 -1.71
CA ASP A 62 3.90 -17.98 -1.75
C ASP A 62 5.01 -19.07 -1.81
N GLY A 63 6.12 -18.87 -1.04
CA GLY A 63 7.28 -19.76 -0.99
C GLY A 63 8.29 -19.62 -2.14
N GLN A 64 8.09 -18.69 -3.08
CA GLN A 64 9.02 -18.41 -4.18
C GLN A 64 9.87 -17.17 -3.87
N ASP A 65 11.17 -17.24 -4.12
CA ASP A 65 12.06 -16.10 -3.94
C ASP A 65 11.71 -14.96 -4.92
N ALA A 66 11.32 -13.83 -4.36
CA ALA A 66 10.95 -12.62 -5.07
C ALA A 66 11.98 -11.50 -4.90
N THR A 67 13.10 -11.73 -4.21
CA THR A 67 14.07 -10.70 -3.83
C THR A 67 14.59 -9.92 -5.04
N GLY A 68 14.95 -10.61 -6.12
CA GLY A 68 15.42 -10.00 -7.37
C GLY A 68 14.33 -9.66 -8.40
N MET A 69 13.05 -9.93 -8.11
CA MET A 69 11.97 -9.64 -9.04
C MET A 69 11.77 -8.14 -9.24
N THR A 70 11.55 -7.72 -10.47
CA THR A 70 11.17 -6.35 -10.84
C THR A 70 9.74 -6.01 -10.38
N VAL A 71 9.39 -4.72 -10.39
CA VAL A 71 8.03 -4.24 -10.09
C VAL A 71 6.96 -4.94 -10.93
N GLN A 72 7.25 -5.14 -12.23
CA GLN A 72 6.34 -5.78 -13.17
C GLN A 72 6.11 -7.26 -12.83
N GLU A 73 7.16 -7.99 -12.50
CA GLU A 73 7.10 -9.41 -12.13
C GLU A 73 6.35 -9.61 -10.80
N ARG A 74 6.53 -8.71 -9.83
CA ARG A 74 5.81 -8.74 -8.55
C ARG A 74 4.33 -8.44 -8.70
N ARG A 75 3.92 -7.75 -9.76
CA ARG A 75 2.54 -7.33 -10.01
C ARG A 75 1.94 -6.61 -8.79
N ALA A 76 2.72 -5.72 -8.17
CA ALA A 76 2.27 -4.91 -7.04
C ALA A 76 1.51 -3.68 -7.53
N GLY A 77 0.32 -3.43 -6.99
CA GLY A 77 -0.36 -2.15 -7.12
C GLY A 77 0.21 -1.18 -6.07
N PHE A 78 0.78 -0.07 -6.51
CA PHE A 78 1.41 0.90 -5.61
C PHE A 78 0.66 2.25 -5.62
N VAL A 79 0.35 2.77 -4.44
CA VAL A 79 -0.18 4.12 -4.24
C VAL A 79 0.84 4.91 -3.44
N PHE A 80 1.39 5.95 -4.05
CA PHE A 80 2.37 6.83 -3.42
C PHE A 80 1.69 7.90 -2.56
N GLN A 81 2.37 8.41 -1.56
CA GLN A 81 1.90 9.50 -0.68
C GLN A 81 1.41 10.73 -1.46
N SER A 82 2.07 11.09 -2.57
CA SER A 82 1.67 12.20 -3.45
C SER A 82 0.58 11.81 -4.46
N TYR A 83 0.05 10.57 -4.39
CA TYR A 83 -0.86 9.94 -5.35
C TYR A 83 -0.28 9.77 -6.77
N ALA A 84 0.70 10.56 -7.15
CA ALA A 84 1.45 10.52 -8.43
C ALA A 84 0.55 10.39 -9.68
N LEU A 85 -0.60 11.09 -9.70
CA LEU A 85 -1.49 11.12 -10.86
C LEU A 85 -0.85 11.92 -12.00
N PHE A 86 -1.03 11.44 -13.24
CA PHE A 86 -0.61 12.14 -14.45
C PHE A 86 -1.50 13.36 -14.68
N LYS A 87 -0.95 14.56 -14.42
CA LYS A 87 -1.71 15.82 -14.41
C LYS A 87 -2.33 16.20 -15.76
N HIS A 88 -1.73 15.75 -16.86
CA HIS A 88 -2.15 15.99 -18.24
C HIS A 88 -3.14 14.95 -18.78
N MET A 89 -3.49 13.96 -17.98
CA MET A 89 -4.43 12.89 -18.32
C MET A 89 -5.71 13.05 -17.50
N THR A 90 -6.85 12.70 -18.11
CA THR A 90 -8.13 12.58 -17.40
C THR A 90 -8.08 11.47 -16.36
N VAL A 91 -9.09 11.39 -15.49
CA VAL A 91 -9.27 10.27 -14.54
C VAL A 91 -9.35 8.95 -15.28
N PHE A 92 -10.14 8.89 -16.35
CA PHE A 92 -10.25 7.69 -17.19
C PHE A 92 -8.88 7.24 -17.70
N GLU A 93 -8.10 8.16 -18.28
CA GLU A 93 -6.78 7.87 -18.83
C GLU A 93 -5.78 7.47 -17.76
N ASN A 94 -5.81 8.08 -16.57
CA ASN A 94 -4.98 7.68 -15.44
C ASN A 94 -5.23 6.22 -15.05
N ILE A 95 -6.50 5.80 -14.94
CA ILE A 95 -6.87 4.43 -14.58
C ILE A 95 -6.53 3.46 -15.72
N ALA A 96 -6.80 3.84 -16.97
CA ALA A 96 -6.52 3.03 -18.15
C ALA A 96 -5.03 2.86 -18.44
N TYR A 97 -4.18 3.76 -17.92
CA TYR A 97 -2.77 3.86 -18.31
C TYR A 97 -2.02 2.52 -18.22
N GLY A 98 -2.09 1.85 -17.07
CA GLY A 98 -1.37 0.59 -16.86
C GLY A 98 -1.85 -0.54 -17.78
N LEU A 99 -3.12 -0.54 -18.17
CA LEU A 99 -3.67 -1.50 -19.13
C LEU A 99 -3.18 -1.21 -20.57
N ARG A 100 -3.16 0.07 -20.96
CA ARG A 100 -2.70 0.51 -22.27
C ARG A 100 -1.18 0.38 -22.45
N ALA A 101 -0.41 0.50 -21.36
CA ALA A 101 1.04 0.33 -21.36
C ALA A 101 1.50 -1.13 -21.51
N ARG A 102 0.60 -2.12 -21.41
CA ARG A 102 0.97 -3.52 -21.64
C ARG A 102 1.47 -3.76 -23.06
N PRO A 103 2.40 -4.72 -23.26
CA PRO A 103 2.81 -5.16 -24.60
C PRO A 103 1.59 -5.51 -25.45
N ARG A 104 1.68 -5.30 -26.78
CA ARG A 104 0.56 -5.47 -27.71
C ARG A 104 -0.10 -6.85 -27.62
N ALA A 105 0.71 -7.89 -27.36
CA ALA A 105 0.24 -9.27 -27.22
C ALA A 105 -0.63 -9.54 -25.98
N THR A 106 -0.48 -8.72 -24.90
CA THR A 106 -1.19 -8.90 -23.61
C THR A 106 -2.12 -7.74 -23.27
N ARG A 107 -2.16 -6.71 -24.14
CA ARG A 107 -3.03 -5.53 -23.98
C ARG A 107 -4.47 -5.91 -24.26
N PRO A 108 -5.42 -5.66 -23.31
CA PRO A 108 -6.83 -5.85 -23.59
C PRO A 108 -7.31 -4.93 -24.74
N PRO A 109 -8.35 -5.35 -25.48
CA PRO A 109 -9.03 -4.46 -26.43
C PRO A 109 -9.59 -3.21 -25.73
N GLU A 110 -9.70 -2.09 -26.45
CA GLU A 110 -10.13 -0.81 -25.87
C GLU A 110 -11.53 -0.89 -25.23
N ALA A 111 -12.46 -1.63 -25.80
CA ALA A 111 -13.78 -1.87 -25.22
C ALA A 111 -13.71 -2.55 -23.83
N GLU A 112 -12.78 -3.49 -23.66
CA GLU A 112 -12.53 -4.15 -22.37
C GLU A 112 -11.86 -3.21 -21.38
N ILE A 113 -10.91 -2.37 -21.82
CA ILE A 113 -10.30 -1.33 -20.99
C ILE A 113 -11.39 -0.37 -20.48
N GLN A 114 -12.27 0.09 -21.37
CA GLN A 114 -13.37 0.97 -21.01
C GLN A 114 -14.28 0.33 -19.95
N ARG A 115 -14.68 -0.92 -20.14
CA ARG A 115 -15.52 -1.66 -19.20
C ARG A 115 -14.86 -1.77 -17.80
N ARG A 116 -13.56 -2.09 -17.77
CA ARG A 116 -12.79 -2.22 -16.52
C ARG A 116 -12.66 -0.88 -15.79
N VAL A 117 -12.36 0.19 -16.52
CA VAL A 117 -12.24 1.54 -15.94
C VAL A 117 -13.56 1.99 -15.33
N LEU A 118 -14.69 1.81 -16.04
CA LEU A 118 -16.00 2.17 -15.51
C LEU A 118 -16.35 1.37 -14.25
N LYS A 119 -16.10 0.06 -14.25
CA LYS A 119 -16.28 -0.78 -13.05
C LYS A 119 -15.42 -0.32 -11.86
N LEU A 120 -14.19 0.13 -12.11
CA LEU A 120 -13.33 0.66 -11.05
C LEU A 120 -13.80 2.03 -10.55
N LEU A 121 -14.34 2.88 -11.43
CA LEU A 121 -14.94 4.15 -11.02
C LEU A 121 -16.19 3.94 -10.15
N ASP A 122 -16.99 2.92 -10.45
CA ASP A 122 -18.12 2.53 -9.59
C ASP A 122 -17.62 2.00 -8.24
N LEU A 123 -16.60 1.14 -8.23
CA LEU A 123 -15.99 0.58 -7.01
C LEU A 123 -15.49 1.67 -6.06
N ILE A 124 -14.87 2.73 -6.59
CA ILE A 124 -14.41 3.88 -5.80
C ILE A 124 -15.51 4.93 -5.56
N GLN A 125 -16.74 4.68 -5.97
CA GLN A 125 -17.93 5.54 -5.84
C GLN A 125 -17.79 6.92 -6.52
N LEU A 126 -17.14 6.97 -7.68
CA LEU A 126 -16.88 8.19 -8.43
C LEU A 126 -17.18 8.04 -9.95
N PRO A 127 -18.33 7.46 -10.36
CA PRO A 127 -18.58 7.19 -11.78
C PRO A 127 -18.64 8.46 -12.65
N GLN A 128 -19.00 9.61 -12.06
CA GLN A 128 -19.24 10.87 -12.77
C GLN A 128 -17.98 11.69 -13.09
N ILE A 129 -16.78 11.27 -12.61
CA ILE A 129 -15.58 12.08 -12.76
C ILE A 129 -14.61 11.60 -13.87
N ALA A 130 -15.00 10.63 -14.67
CA ALA A 130 -14.15 9.99 -15.69
C ALA A 130 -13.39 10.99 -16.59
N GLN A 131 -14.04 12.08 -16.99
CA GLN A 131 -13.50 13.10 -17.90
C GLN A 131 -12.79 14.26 -17.18
N ARG A 132 -12.77 14.27 -15.84
CA ARG A 132 -12.08 15.32 -15.09
C ARG A 132 -10.58 15.10 -15.08
N PHE A 133 -9.82 16.20 -14.93
CA PHE A 133 -8.39 16.18 -14.71
C PHE A 133 -8.06 16.17 -13.20
N PRO A 134 -6.89 15.67 -12.78
CA PRO A 134 -6.48 15.66 -11.38
C PRO A 134 -6.55 17.02 -10.66
N SER A 135 -6.34 18.13 -11.39
CA SER A 135 -6.46 19.50 -10.86
C SER A 135 -7.89 19.88 -10.45
N GLN A 136 -8.90 19.19 -10.96
CA GLN A 136 -10.32 19.42 -10.68
C GLN A 136 -10.87 18.53 -9.56
N LEU A 137 -10.00 17.76 -8.90
CA LEU A 137 -10.36 16.78 -7.88
C LEU A 137 -9.98 17.27 -6.47
N SER A 138 -10.79 16.92 -5.47
CA SER A 138 -10.40 17.03 -4.06
C SER A 138 -9.25 16.05 -3.73
N GLY A 139 -8.60 16.24 -2.58
CA GLY A 139 -7.56 15.33 -2.10
C GLY A 139 -8.04 13.87 -2.02
N GLY A 140 -9.20 13.65 -1.40
CA GLY A 140 -9.79 12.33 -1.30
C GLY A 140 -10.20 11.72 -2.64
N GLN A 141 -10.69 12.52 -3.58
CA GLN A 141 -10.97 12.04 -4.94
C GLN A 141 -9.68 11.61 -5.65
N ARG A 142 -8.59 12.40 -5.56
CA ARG A 142 -7.28 12.01 -6.13
C ARG A 142 -6.77 10.71 -5.56
N GLN A 143 -6.91 10.49 -4.26
CA GLN A 143 -6.52 9.25 -3.61
C GLN A 143 -7.32 8.05 -4.14
N ARG A 144 -8.65 8.15 -4.18
CA ARG A 144 -9.51 7.08 -4.72
C ARG A 144 -9.17 6.76 -6.18
N VAL A 145 -8.88 7.77 -7.00
CA VAL A 145 -8.43 7.58 -8.39
C VAL A 145 -7.07 6.87 -8.45
N ALA A 146 -6.11 7.23 -7.58
CA ALA A 146 -4.83 6.53 -7.51
C ALA A 146 -4.99 5.06 -7.10
N LEU A 147 -5.91 4.77 -6.19
CA LEU A 147 -6.27 3.41 -5.80
C LEU A 147 -6.89 2.62 -6.96
N ALA A 148 -7.86 3.21 -7.68
CA ALA A 148 -8.43 2.59 -8.88
C ALA A 148 -7.39 2.31 -9.96
N ARG A 149 -6.43 3.24 -10.17
CA ARG A 149 -5.30 3.04 -11.08
C ARG A 149 -4.42 1.86 -10.67
N ALA A 150 -4.12 1.74 -9.37
CA ALA A 150 -3.35 0.62 -8.84
C ALA A 150 -4.07 -0.72 -8.98
N LEU A 151 -5.40 -0.73 -8.85
CA LEU A 151 -6.23 -1.93 -9.02
C LEU A 151 -6.42 -2.33 -10.50
N ALA A 152 -6.37 -1.36 -11.43
CA ALA A 152 -6.63 -1.59 -12.85
C ALA A 152 -5.71 -2.64 -13.49
N ILE A 153 -4.48 -2.75 -13.02
CA ILE A 153 -3.50 -3.72 -13.51
C ILE A 153 -3.73 -5.15 -12.99
N GLU A 154 -4.76 -5.36 -12.16
CA GLU A 154 -5.06 -6.63 -11.50
C GLU A 154 -3.86 -7.14 -10.68
N PRO A 155 -3.46 -6.37 -9.65
CA PRO A 155 -2.28 -6.68 -8.86
C PRO A 155 -2.47 -7.95 -8.02
N ARG A 156 -1.36 -8.56 -7.58
CA ARG A 156 -1.37 -9.66 -6.60
C ARG A 156 -1.37 -9.16 -5.15
N MET A 157 -0.90 -7.92 -4.93
CA MET A 157 -0.90 -7.22 -3.66
C MET A 157 -1.07 -5.73 -3.85
N LEU A 158 -1.54 -5.02 -2.82
CA LEU A 158 -1.70 -3.57 -2.80
C LEU A 158 -0.78 -2.96 -1.75
N LEU A 159 0.00 -1.96 -2.15
CA LEU A 159 0.98 -1.28 -1.30
C LEU A 159 0.67 0.23 -1.28
N LEU A 160 0.43 0.77 -0.08
CA LEU A 160 -0.04 2.14 0.10
C LEU A 160 0.92 2.91 1.02
N ASP A 161 1.55 3.95 0.51
CA ASP A 161 2.48 4.79 1.26
C ASP A 161 1.76 6.02 1.81
N GLU A 162 1.46 6.05 3.11
CA GLU A 162 0.72 7.10 3.82
C GLU A 162 -0.58 7.53 3.09
N PRO A 163 -1.52 6.59 2.84
CA PRO A 163 -2.67 6.86 1.99
C PRO A 163 -3.61 7.94 2.53
N PHE A 164 -3.60 8.22 3.83
CA PHE A 164 -4.52 9.16 4.47
C PHE A 164 -3.88 10.49 4.88
N GLY A 165 -2.62 10.71 4.54
CA GLY A 165 -1.89 11.94 4.85
C GLY A 165 -2.51 13.18 4.20
N ALA A 166 -2.36 14.34 4.84
CA ALA A 166 -2.77 15.66 4.33
C ALA A 166 -4.26 15.83 4.00
N LEU A 167 -5.15 15.08 4.67
CA LEU A 167 -6.60 15.16 4.51
C LEU A 167 -7.27 15.63 5.81
N ASP A 168 -8.42 16.31 5.69
CA ASP A 168 -9.23 16.63 6.86
C ASP A 168 -9.84 15.37 7.52
N ALA A 169 -10.21 15.49 8.81
CA ALA A 169 -10.65 14.34 9.61
C ALA A 169 -11.88 13.61 9.04
N ARG A 170 -12.84 14.35 8.44
CA ARG A 170 -14.05 13.75 7.86
C ARG A 170 -13.71 12.94 6.60
N VAL A 171 -12.96 13.53 5.69
CA VAL A 171 -12.51 12.85 4.45
C VAL A 171 -11.65 11.65 4.78
N ARG A 172 -10.78 11.75 5.78
CA ARG A 172 -9.94 10.64 6.26
C ARG A 172 -10.78 9.45 6.73
N LYS A 173 -11.83 9.70 7.53
CA LYS A 173 -12.74 8.65 8.01
C LYS A 173 -13.48 7.96 6.85
N GLU A 174 -14.01 8.73 5.91
CA GLU A 174 -14.70 8.19 4.72
C GLU A 174 -13.76 7.33 3.86
N LEU A 175 -12.49 7.74 3.75
CA LEU A 175 -11.49 7.01 2.97
C LEU A 175 -11.00 5.74 3.66
N ARG A 176 -10.87 5.75 4.98
CA ARG A 176 -10.56 4.53 5.76
C ARG A 176 -11.63 3.47 5.52
N GLN A 177 -12.90 3.85 5.66
CA GLN A 177 -14.01 2.93 5.37
C GLN A 177 -13.97 2.44 3.92
N GLY A 178 -13.78 3.35 2.95
CA GLY A 178 -13.68 2.99 1.53
C GLY A 178 -12.50 2.05 1.22
N LEU A 179 -11.35 2.20 1.89
CA LEU A 179 -10.23 1.26 1.73
C LEU A 179 -10.58 -0.12 2.31
N ARG A 180 -11.24 -0.17 3.48
CA ARG A 180 -11.70 -1.43 4.08
C ARG A 180 -12.69 -2.14 3.16
N ASP A 181 -13.67 -1.43 2.64
CA ASP A 181 -14.67 -1.99 1.70
C ASP A 181 -14.00 -2.56 0.43
N ILE A 182 -13.03 -1.83 -0.13
CA ILE A 182 -12.28 -2.29 -1.31
C ILE A 182 -11.45 -3.53 -0.97
N HIS A 183 -10.78 -3.54 0.18
CA HIS A 183 -10.01 -4.70 0.64
C HIS A 183 -10.90 -5.93 0.80
N ASP A 184 -12.04 -5.80 1.48
CA ASP A 184 -13.00 -6.90 1.71
C ASP A 184 -13.60 -7.43 0.41
N ASN A 185 -13.85 -6.55 -0.57
CA ASN A 185 -14.37 -6.93 -1.89
C ASN A 185 -13.32 -7.59 -2.79
N THR A 186 -12.03 -7.29 -2.61
CA THR A 186 -10.96 -7.80 -3.48
C THR A 186 -10.21 -8.98 -2.89
N GLY A 187 -10.16 -9.10 -1.57
CA GLY A 187 -9.37 -10.11 -0.84
C GLY A 187 -7.86 -10.03 -1.10
N LEU A 188 -7.36 -8.87 -1.58
CA LEU A 188 -5.95 -8.67 -1.87
C LEU A 188 -5.14 -8.52 -0.58
N THR A 189 -3.98 -9.16 -0.52
CA THR A 189 -3.00 -8.84 0.51
C THR A 189 -2.62 -7.37 0.37
N THR A 190 -2.90 -6.58 1.40
CA THR A 190 -2.74 -5.13 1.38
C THR A 190 -1.81 -4.69 2.51
N VAL A 191 -0.79 -3.89 2.19
CA VAL A 191 0.12 -3.30 3.18
C VAL A 191 0.07 -1.79 3.06
N PHE A 192 -0.19 -1.10 4.16
CA PHE A 192 -0.16 0.36 4.17
C PHE A 192 0.77 0.90 5.27
N VAL A 193 1.40 2.02 4.97
CA VAL A 193 2.25 2.77 5.91
C VAL A 193 1.43 3.87 6.54
N THR A 194 1.53 4.02 7.85
CA THR A 194 0.98 5.15 8.58
C THR A 194 1.84 5.51 9.79
N HIS A 195 1.72 6.74 10.26
CA HIS A 195 2.20 7.19 11.56
C HIS A 195 1.04 7.45 12.54
N ASP A 196 -0.20 7.33 12.06
CA ASP A 196 -1.44 7.54 12.82
C ASP A 196 -1.89 6.20 13.42
N GLN A 197 -2.05 6.19 14.73
CA GLN A 197 -2.41 4.98 15.48
C GLN A 197 -3.85 4.58 15.22
N ASP A 198 -4.76 5.54 15.14
CA ASP A 198 -6.18 5.27 14.90
C ASP A 198 -6.37 4.61 13.53
N GLU A 199 -5.63 5.05 12.52
CA GLU A 199 -5.65 4.42 11.21
C GLU A 199 -5.23 2.94 11.27
N ALA A 200 -4.12 2.65 11.96
CA ALA A 200 -3.62 1.29 12.08
C ALA A 200 -4.57 0.40 12.88
N MET A 201 -5.06 0.92 14.02
CA MET A 201 -5.85 0.15 14.97
C MET A 201 -7.31 -0.07 14.52
N GLU A 202 -7.87 0.84 13.71
CA GLU A 202 -9.23 0.69 13.19
C GLU A 202 -9.30 -0.17 11.93
N LEU A 203 -8.26 -0.11 11.08
CA LEU A 203 -8.32 -0.72 9.75
C LEU A 203 -7.67 -2.10 9.67
N ALA A 204 -6.52 -2.27 10.33
CA ALA A 204 -5.66 -3.41 10.05
C ALA A 204 -6.13 -4.71 10.73
N ASP A 205 -5.95 -5.82 10.03
CA ASP A 205 -6.05 -7.15 10.62
C ASP A 205 -4.78 -7.48 11.43
N LEU A 206 -3.64 -6.93 11.00
CA LEU A 206 -2.33 -7.10 11.61
C LEU A 206 -1.58 -5.75 11.63
N VAL A 207 -1.03 -5.38 12.77
CA VAL A 207 -0.20 -4.18 12.94
C VAL A 207 1.24 -4.58 13.20
N VAL A 208 2.16 -3.95 12.47
CA VAL A 208 3.61 -4.08 12.63
C VAL A 208 4.14 -2.75 13.15
N VAL A 209 4.48 -2.70 14.42
CA VAL A 209 5.05 -1.50 15.05
C VAL A 209 6.55 -1.47 14.77
N MET A 210 7.03 -0.38 14.18
CA MET A 210 8.43 -0.21 13.79
C MET A 210 9.07 1.01 14.46
N SER A 211 10.33 0.88 14.84
CA SER A 211 11.15 1.95 15.38
C SER A 211 12.62 1.76 15.00
N MET A 212 13.33 2.83 14.64
CA MET A 212 14.78 2.83 14.36
C MET A 212 15.24 1.67 13.45
N GLY A 213 14.46 1.40 12.39
CA GLY A 213 14.73 0.34 11.42
C GLY A 213 14.50 -1.08 11.92
N ARG A 214 13.76 -1.27 13.02
CA ARG A 214 13.43 -2.58 13.60
C ARG A 214 11.93 -2.76 13.73
N ILE A 215 11.48 -4.02 13.76
CA ILE A 215 10.14 -4.40 14.19
C ILE A 215 10.18 -4.54 15.72
N GLU A 216 9.34 -3.75 16.40
CA GLU A 216 9.21 -3.77 17.86
C GLU A 216 8.15 -4.78 18.31
N GLN A 217 7.03 -4.86 17.56
CA GLN A 217 5.96 -5.80 17.85
C GLN A 217 5.13 -6.05 16.59
N VAL A 218 4.62 -7.27 16.46
CA VAL A 218 3.64 -7.67 15.46
C VAL A 218 2.46 -8.31 16.19
N GLY A 219 1.24 -7.93 15.82
CA GLY A 219 0.03 -8.52 16.43
C GLY A 219 -1.26 -7.91 15.90
N ARG A 220 -2.38 -8.46 16.32
CA ARG A 220 -3.68 -7.84 16.08
C ARG A 220 -3.79 -6.53 16.87
N PRO A 221 -4.54 -5.53 16.38
CA PRO A 221 -4.72 -4.26 17.08
C PRO A 221 -5.03 -4.40 18.57
N GLN A 222 -5.98 -5.27 18.90
CA GLN A 222 -6.39 -5.54 20.29
C GLN A 222 -5.26 -6.16 21.14
N ASP A 223 -4.43 -7.03 20.57
CA ASP A 223 -3.32 -7.69 21.29
C ASP A 223 -2.21 -6.70 21.60
N ILE A 224 -1.92 -5.80 20.66
CA ILE A 224 -0.91 -4.75 20.83
C ILE A 224 -1.34 -3.75 21.92
N ARG A 225 -2.63 -3.34 21.92
CA ARG A 225 -3.17 -2.47 22.97
C ARG A 225 -3.16 -3.14 24.35
N ALA A 226 -3.56 -4.41 24.43
CA ALA A 226 -3.68 -5.11 25.71
C ALA A 226 -2.32 -5.51 26.30
N ARG A 227 -1.32 -5.80 25.46
CA ARG A 227 -0.01 -6.35 25.86
C ARG A 227 1.11 -5.75 25.01
N PRO A 228 1.44 -4.46 25.21
CA PRO A 228 2.59 -3.84 24.53
C PRO A 228 3.89 -4.53 24.95
N ALA A 229 4.68 -4.99 23.95
CA ALA A 229 5.88 -5.80 24.18
C ALA A 229 7.04 -4.99 24.74
N THR A 230 7.13 -3.70 24.43
CA THR A 230 8.24 -2.84 24.87
C THR A 230 7.71 -1.54 25.49
N ALA A 231 8.54 -0.84 26.26
CA ALA A 231 8.21 0.48 26.79
C ALA A 231 7.90 1.48 25.64
N PHE A 232 8.66 1.36 24.51
CA PHE A 232 8.42 2.16 23.34
C PHE A 232 7.01 1.93 22.77
N VAL A 233 6.60 0.67 22.56
CA VAL A 233 5.27 0.35 22.01
C VAL A 233 4.17 0.88 22.91
N ARG A 234 4.31 0.72 24.24
CA ARG A 234 3.34 1.25 25.22
C ARG A 234 3.21 2.76 25.09
N GLN A 235 4.31 3.49 25.19
CA GLN A 235 4.31 4.94 25.12
C GLN A 235 3.79 5.45 23.78
N PHE A 236 4.15 4.75 22.69
CA PHE A 236 3.77 5.15 21.32
C PHE A 236 2.29 4.91 21.05
N ILE A 237 1.60 3.98 21.72
CA ILE A 237 0.17 3.68 21.52
C ILE A 237 -0.72 4.48 22.49
N GLU A 238 -0.19 4.95 23.63
CA GLU A 238 -0.90 5.74 24.63
C GLU A 238 -0.79 7.25 24.38
N ALA A 239 0.06 7.70 23.43
CA ALA A 239 0.29 9.11 23.10
C ALA A 239 -0.77 9.64 22.12
#